data_1b188583a85fbcbc16a1158ece6cbcec
#
_entry.id   1b188583a85fbcbc16a1158ece6cbcec
#
_cell.length_a   1.000
_cell.length_b   1.000
_cell.length_c   1.000
_cell.angle_alpha   90.00
_cell.angle_beta   90.00
_cell.angle_gamma   90.00
#
_symmetry.space_group_name_H-M   'P 1'
#
loop_
_entity.id
_entity.type
_entity.pdbx_description
1 polymer ?
#
loop_
_entity_poly.entity_id
_entity_poly.type
_entity_poly.pdbx_seq_one_letter_code
_entity_poly.pdbx_strand_id
1 'polypeptide(L)'
;ETSCAAAMITNATKESYEQAAAHSTIAAVSGQTVSNCLKKMGHITGEELPYPERESSAKTIYIEADEDHISIANGQNREMKLAYVYEDKVEVSRNRRKTVGLRTFVGYEKAGRFWSRVAQYIYRTYDSDVKIYLIGDGGKWIKAGLDILDNCTYILDRFHLERYIRQIGKENIKVIKRI
;
A
#
# COMPACT_ATOMS: atom_id res chain seq x y z
N GLU A 1 -0.55 -18.90 26.83
CA GLU A 1 -0.50 -19.32 25.39
C GLU A 1 -0.69 -18.14 24.42
N THR A 2 -1.64 -17.22 24.70
CA THR A 2 -1.96 -16.10 23.81
C THR A 2 -0.82 -15.09 23.64
N SER A 3 -0.03 -14.85 24.68
CA SER A 3 1.09 -13.89 24.63
C SER A 3 2.26 -14.38 23.79
N CYS A 4 2.55 -15.68 23.81
CA CYS A 4 3.61 -16.28 23.00
C CYS A 4 3.25 -16.27 21.51
N ALA A 5 2.02 -16.61 21.16
CA ALA A 5 1.53 -16.54 19.79
C ALA A 5 1.58 -15.10 19.25
N ALA A 6 1.16 -14.11 20.05
CA ALA A 6 1.22 -12.70 19.67
C ALA A 6 2.67 -12.23 19.43
N ALA A 7 3.61 -12.63 20.29
CA ALA A 7 5.04 -12.30 20.11
C ALA A 7 5.61 -12.92 18.82
N MET A 8 5.35 -14.21 18.58
CA MET A 8 5.77 -14.89 17.34
C MET A 8 5.24 -14.22 16.09
N ILE A 9 3.96 -13.84 16.08
CA ILE A 9 3.31 -13.15 14.96
C ILE A 9 3.92 -11.77 14.75
N THR A 10 4.10 -10.98 15.81
CA THR A 10 4.72 -9.65 15.74
C THR A 10 6.15 -9.72 15.22
N ASN A 11 6.94 -10.69 15.65
CA ASN A 11 8.30 -10.86 15.16
C ASN A 11 8.33 -11.31 13.69
N ALA A 12 7.44 -12.22 13.30
CA ALA A 12 7.33 -12.70 11.92
C ALA A 12 6.93 -11.61 10.88
N THR A 13 6.45 -10.45 11.32
CA THR A 13 6.26 -9.29 10.44
C THR A 13 7.55 -8.52 10.14
N LYS A 14 8.64 -8.79 10.85
CA LYS A 14 9.89 -8.02 10.81
C LYS A 14 11.09 -8.84 10.38
N GLU A 15 11.03 -10.16 10.54
CA GLU A 15 12.15 -11.08 10.37
C GLU A 15 11.69 -12.45 9.84
N SER A 16 12.64 -13.33 9.50
CA SER A 16 12.31 -14.68 9.04
C SER A 16 11.62 -15.52 10.15
N TYR A 17 10.89 -16.55 9.76
CA TYR A 17 10.20 -17.42 10.75
C TYR A 17 11.16 -18.11 11.71
N GLU A 18 12.37 -18.44 11.26
CA GLU A 18 13.43 -19.01 12.11
C GLU A 18 13.92 -18.00 13.15
N GLN A 19 14.11 -16.75 12.76
CA GLN A 19 14.50 -15.67 13.68
C GLN A 19 13.36 -15.32 14.64
N ALA A 20 12.13 -15.22 14.14
CA ALA A 20 10.96 -14.99 14.96
C ALA A 20 10.74 -16.11 16.00
N ALA A 21 11.06 -17.34 15.63
CA ALA A 21 11.05 -18.49 16.56
C ALA A 21 12.15 -18.37 17.62
N ALA A 22 13.37 -18.03 17.22
CA ALA A 22 14.51 -17.86 18.13
C ALA A 22 14.31 -16.71 19.14
N HIS A 23 13.62 -15.65 18.74
CA HIS A 23 13.28 -14.51 19.60
C HIS A 23 12.02 -14.72 20.45
N SER A 24 11.34 -15.87 20.33
CA SER A 24 10.25 -16.20 21.24
C SER A 24 10.80 -16.61 22.60
N THR A 25 10.51 -15.83 23.63
CA THR A 25 11.14 -15.93 24.96
C THR A 25 10.58 -17.04 25.85
N ILE A 26 9.57 -17.82 25.42
CA ILE A 26 8.78 -18.67 26.31
C ILE A 26 9.03 -20.17 26.08
N ALA A 27 9.47 -20.60 24.89
CA ALA A 27 9.80 -21.99 24.59
C ALA A 27 10.68 -22.07 23.32
N ALA A 28 11.49 -23.10 23.22
CA ALA A 28 12.18 -23.41 21.97
C ALA A 28 11.14 -23.84 20.92
N VAL A 29 10.79 -22.96 20.00
CA VAL A 29 9.87 -23.20 18.89
C VAL A 29 10.64 -23.17 17.57
N SER A 30 10.10 -23.82 16.55
CA SER A 30 10.67 -23.82 15.20
C SER A 30 10.00 -22.77 14.31
N GLY A 31 10.67 -22.35 13.21
CA GLY A 31 10.04 -21.51 12.18
C GLY A 31 8.76 -22.13 11.63
N GLN A 32 8.68 -23.46 11.56
CA GLN A 32 7.44 -24.16 11.18
C GLN A 32 6.29 -23.91 12.17
N THR A 33 6.59 -23.80 13.46
CA THR A 33 5.59 -23.48 14.50
C THR A 33 5.05 -22.05 14.28
N VAL A 34 5.91 -21.08 13.95
CA VAL A 34 5.51 -19.71 13.60
C VAL A 34 4.63 -19.70 12.36
N SER A 35 5.01 -20.42 11.31
CA SER A 35 4.20 -20.58 10.09
C SER A 35 2.82 -21.18 10.37
N ASN A 36 2.76 -22.21 11.21
CA ASN A 36 1.49 -22.83 11.59
C ASN A 36 0.62 -21.90 12.43
N CYS A 37 1.22 -21.07 13.27
CA CYS A 37 0.52 -20.06 14.06
C CYS A 37 -0.15 -19.01 13.15
N LEU A 38 0.59 -18.51 12.16
CA LEU A 38 0.06 -17.58 11.16
C LEU A 38 -1.07 -18.19 10.32
N LYS A 39 -0.92 -19.46 9.89
CA LYS A 39 -1.99 -20.18 9.15
C LYS A 39 -3.27 -20.35 9.96
N LYS A 40 -3.18 -20.55 11.28
CA LYS A 40 -4.34 -20.66 12.17
C LYS A 40 -5.09 -19.35 12.38
N MET A 41 -4.44 -18.19 12.17
CA MET A 41 -5.12 -16.90 12.23
C MET A 41 -6.17 -16.71 11.13
N GLY A 42 -6.08 -17.51 10.04
CA GLY A 42 -6.95 -17.33 8.89
C GLY A 42 -6.63 -16.07 8.07
N HIS A 43 -7.48 -15.77 7.13
CA HIS A 43 -7.41 -14.54 6.35
C HIS A 43 -8.15 -13.42 7.08
N ILE A 44 -7.42 -12.44 7.61
CA ILE A 44 -8.02 -11.17 7.98
C ILE A 44 -8.12 -10.38 6.67
N THR A 45 -9.32 -10.26 6.14
CA THR A 45 -9.55 -9.37 5.00
C THR A 45 -9.53 -7.92 5.50
N GLY A 46 -9.06 -6.99 4.67
CA GLY A 46 -9.12 -5.57 5.03
C GLY A 46 -10.55 -5.05 5.29
N GLU A 47 -11.57 -5.82 4.91
CA GLU A 47 -12.99 -5.56 5.16
C GLU A 47 -13.40 -5.88 6.60
N GLU A 48 -12.71 -6.80 7.27
CA GLU A 48 -12.97 -7.21 8.67
C GLU A 48 -12.31 -6.28 9.68
N LEU A 49 -11.33 -5.48 9.24
CA LEU A 49 -10.71 -4.46 10.09
C LEU A 49 -11.61 -3.23 10.11
N PRO A 50 -12.13 -2.83 11.29
CA PRO A 50 -12.87 -1.59 11.38
C PRO A 50 -11.97 -0.46 10.89
N TYR A 51 -12.47 0.37 9.98
CA TYR A 51 -11.80 1.64 9.71
C TYR A 51 -11.85 2.44 11.02
N PRO A 52 -10.72 2.94 11.52
CA PRO A 52 -10.77 3.85 12.65
C PRO A 52 -11.73 5.00 12.27
N GLU A 53 -12.68 5.26 13.12
CA GLU A 53 -13.50 6.47 13.01
C GLU A 53 -12.55 7.66 13.17
N ARG A 54 -12.18 8.22 12.06
CA ARG A 54 -11.33 9.40 11.98
C ARG A 54 -11.97 10.37 11.03
N GLU A 55 -12.34 11.50 11.55
CA GLU A 55 -12.69 12.65 10.75
C GLU A 55 -11.42 13.48 10.49
N SER A 56 -11.21 13.89 9.27
CA SER A 56 -10.12 14.76 8.89
C SER A 56 -10.65 15.97 8.10
N SER A 57 -10.18 17.14 8.47
CA SER A 57 -10.48 18.41 7.78
C SER A 57 -9.53 18.68 6.61
N ALA A 58 -8.70 17.72 6.20
CA ALA A 58 -7.81 17.87 5.07
C ALA A 58 -8.61 18.10 3.77
N LYS A 59 -8.29 19.17 3.07
CA LYS A 59 -8.96 19.53 1.80
C LYS A 59 -8.29 18.90 0.58
N THR A 60 -7.14 18.28 0.77
CA THR A 60 -6.41 17.57 -0.28
C THR A 60 -5.81 16.30 0.29
N ILE A 61 -5.91 15.21 -0.47
CA ILE A 61 -5.26 13.95 -0.17
C ILE A 61 -4.53 13.41 -1.39
N TYR A 62 -3.56 12.56 -1.14
CA TYR A 62 -2.74 11.91 -2.15
C TYR A 62 -2.92 10.41 -2.06
N ILE A 63 -3.00 9.76 -3.21
CA ILE A 63 -3.02 8.29 -3.33
C ILE A 63 -1.85 7.90 -4.21
N GLU A 64 -0.87 7.21 -3.66
CA GLU A 64 0.17 6.54 -4.45
C GLU A 64 -0.26 5.09 -4.66
N ALA A 65 -0.39 4.67 -5.92
CA ALA A 65 -0.82 3.33 -6.29
C ALA A 65 0.25 2.65 -7.15
N ASP A 66 0.55 1.41 -6.79
CA ASP A 66 1.54 0.56 -7.46
C ASP A 66 1.13 -0.91 -7.35
N GLU A 67 1.78 -1.77 -8.11
CA GLU A 67 1.60 -3.22 -8.04
C GLU A 67 2.91 -3.92 -7.69
N ASP A 68 2.81 -4.97 -6.89
CA ASP A 68 3.93 -5.86 -6.60
C ASP A 68 3.62 -7.28 -7.09
N HIS A 69 4.63 -7.94 -7.62
CA HIS A 69 4.55 -9.31 -8.09
C HIS A 69 5.11 -10.25 -7.03
N ILE A 70 4.23 -10.94 -6.32
CA ILE A 70 4.63 -11.89 -5.30
C ILE A 70 4.57 -13.32 -5.80
N SER A 71 5.62 -14.07 -5.50
CA SER A 71 5.67 -15.51 -5.75
C SER A 71 4.92 -16.25 -4.64
N ILE A 72 3.92 -17.03 -5.02
CA ILE A 72 3.18 -17.87 -4.10
C ILE A 72 3.71 -19.31 -4.09
N ALA A 73 3.43 -20.05 -3.02
CA ALA A 73 4.01 -21.36 -2.74
C ALA A 73 3.84 -22.43 -3.84
N ASN A 74 2.92 -22.23 -4.79
CA ASN A 74 2.72 -23.11 -5.95
C ASN A 74 3.55 -22.72 -7.19
N GLY A 75 4.50 -21.80 -7.06
CA GLY A 75 5.35 -21.32 -8.14
C GLY A 75 4.69 -20.32 -9.10
N GLN A 76 3.45 -19.89 -8.83
CA GLN A 76 2.78 -18.84 -9.59
C GLN A 76 3.12 -17.47 -9.02
N ASN A 77 3.27 -16.48 -9.90
CA ASN A 77 3.33 -15.08 -9.51
C ASN A 77 1.91 -14.50 -9.48
N ARG A 78 1.61 -13.73 -8.46
CA ARG A 78 0.37 -12.93 -8.39
C ARG A 78 0.71 -11.45 -8.27
N GLU A 79 -0.01 -10.68 -9.04
CA GLU A 79 -0.04 -9.23 -8.93
C GLU A 79 -0.85 -8.82 -7.70
N MET A 80 -0.23 -8.08 -6.83
CA MET A 80 -0.85 -7.52 -5.64
C MET A 80 -0.93 -6.00 -5.78
N LYS A 81 -2.15 -5.46 -5.68
CA LYS A 81 -2.40 -4.03 -5.75
C LYS A 81 -2.10 -3.37 -4.42
N LEU A 82 -1.41 -2.25 -4.46
CA LEU A 82 -1.06 -1.42 -3.32
C LEU A 82 -1.60 0.00 -3.53
N ALA A 83 -2.16 0.59 -2.49
CA ALA A 83 -2.47 2.02 -2.48
C ALA A 83 -2.17 2.61 -1.10
N TYR A 84 -1.48 3.74 -1.10
CA TYR A 84 -1.15 4.54 0.08
C TYR A 84 -1.94 5.84 0.02
N VAL A 85 -2.94 5.99 0.88
CA VAL A 85 -3.71 7.23 1.05
C VAL A 85 -3.11 8.03 2.17
N TYR A 86 -2.78 9.30 1.94
CA TYR A 86 -2.19 10.18 2.95
C TYR A 86 -2.53 11.66 2.68
N GLU A 87 -2.40 12.50 3.73
CA GLU A 87 -2.75 13.91 3.67
C GLU A 87 -1.56 14.79 3.29
N ASP A 88 -0.35 14.47 3.76
CA ASP A 88 0.85 15.26 3.54
C ASP A 88 2.12 14.44 3.77
N LYS A 89 3.25 14.99 3.33
CA LYS A 89 4.61 14.50 3.62
C LYS A 89 5.41 15.60 4.30
N VAL A 90 5.53 15.51 5.62
CA VAL A 90 6.29 16.49 6.42
C VAL A 90 7.76 16.08 6.54
N GLU A 91 8.67 17.04 6.44
CA GLU A 91 10.09 16.81 6.65
C GLU A 91 10.37 16.66 8.14
N VAL A 92 11.00 15.55 8.54
CA VAL A 92 11.39 15.28 9.94
C VAL A 92 12.89 15.43 10.17
N SER A 93 13.70 15.32 9.12
CA SER A 93 15.13 15.61 9.11
C SER A 93 15.62 15.73 7.67
N ARG A 94 16.89 16.16 7.49
CA ARG A 94 17.51 16.27 6.16
C ARG A 94 17.32 14.96 5.38
N ASN A 95 16.63 15.02 4.25
CA ASN A 95 16.31 13.89 3.36
C ASN A 95 15.36 12.82 3.94
N ARG A 96 14.67 13.09 5.06
CA ARG A 96 13.69 12.16 5.64
C ARG A 96 12.34 12.85 5.78
N ARG A 97 11.32 12.26 5.16
CA ARG A 97 9.93 12.71 5.26
C ARG A 97 9.08 11.65 5.94
N LYS A 98 8.04 12.09 6.61
CA LYS A 98 7.01 11.24 7.24
C LYS A 98 5.67 11.58 6.61
N THR A 99 4.90 10.56 6.24
CA THR A 99 3.52 10.72 5.78
C THR A 99 2.59 11.01 6.95
N VAL A 100 1.66 11.93 6.75
CA VAL A 100 0.61 12.29 7.71
C VAL A 100 -0.68 11.61 7.28
N GLY A 101 -1.42 11.05 8.22
CA GLY A 101 -2.70 10.41 7.94
C GLY A 101 -2.62 9.16 7.06
N LEU A 102 -1.48 8.48 7.05
CA LEU A 102 -1.25 7.33 6.17
C LEU A 102 -2.23 6.18 6.44
N ARG A 103 -2.90 5.73 5.37
CA ARG A 103 -3.66 4.48 5.30
C ARG A 103 -3.19 3.66 4.12
N THR A 104 -2.90 2.39 4.35
CA THR A 104 -2.46 1.43 3.33
C THR A 104 -3.59 0.49 2.95
N PHE A 105 -3.76 0.25 1.66
CA PHE A 105 -4.65 -0.74 1.08
C PHE A 105 -3.84 -1.74 0.28
N VAL A 106 -4.15 -3.01 0.45
CA VAL A 106 -3.48 -4.13 -0.22
C VAL A 106 -4.55 -5.12 -0.66
N GLY A 107 -4.43 -5.69 -1.86
CA GLY A 107 -5.37 -6.71 -2.28
C GLY A 107 -5.10 -7.31 -3.65
N TYR A 108 -5.75 -8.47 -3.89
CA TYR A 108 -5.71 -9.22 -5.17
C TYR A 108 -7.00 -9.11 -5.96
N GLU A 109 -8.01 -8.46 -5.38
CA GLU A 109 -9.33 -8.31 -5.97
C GLU A 109 -9.28 -7.54 -7.29
N LYS A 110 -10.38 -7.61 -8.06
CA LYS A 110 -10.57 -6.81 -9.27
C LYS A 110 -10.50 -5.31 -8.94
N ALA A 111 -10.01 -4.50 -9.87
CA ALA A 111 -9.80 -3.06 -9.69
C ALA A 111 -11.04 -2.34 -9.12
N GLY A 112 -12.22 -2.61 -9.65
CA GLY A 112 -13.46 -1.97 -9.17
C GLY A 112 -13.72 -2.22 -7.68
N ARG A 113 -13.57 -3.46 -7.20
CA ARG A 113 -13.72 -3.79 -5.77
C ARG A 113 -12.64 -3.16 -4.91
N PHE A 114 -11.39 -3.17 -5.37
CA PHE A 114 -10.28 -2.51 -4.69
C PHE A 114 -10.55 -1.01 -4.50
N TRP A 115 -10.90 -0.32 -5.57
CA TRP A 115 -11.17 1.11 -5.53
C TRP A 115 -12.45 1.47 -4.76
N SER A 116 -13.49 0.62 -4.80
CA SER A 116 -14.68 0.82 -3.95
C SER A 116 -14.33 0.79 -2.46
N ARG A 117 -13.40 -0.08 -2.04
CA ARG A 117 -12.93 -0.15 -0.67
C ARG A 117 -12.11 1.09 -0.27
N VAL A 118 -11.26 1.59 -1.17
CA VAL A 118 -10.52 2.84 -0.97
C VAL A 118 -11.49 4.03 -0.88
N ALA A 119 -12.45 4.12 -1.80
CA ALA A 119 -13.48 5.16 -1.82
C ALA A 119 -14.31 5.18 -0.54
N GLN A 120 -14.73 4.01 -0.05
CA GLN A 120 -15.48 3.90 1.21
C GLN A 120 -14.72 4.49 2.39
N TYR A 121 -13.40 4.25 2.48
CA TYR A 121 -12.56 4.88 3.50
C TYR A 121 -12.51 6.40 3.34
N ILE A 122 -12.27 6.88 2.11
CA ILE A 122 -12.14 8.32 1.83
C ILE A 122 -13.43 9.04 2.22
N TYR A 123 -14.59 8.56 1.77
CA TYR A 123 -15.88 9.21 2.03
C TYR A 123 -16.37 9.12 3.47
N ARG A 124 -15.78 8.23 4.29
CA ARG A 124 -16.01 8.19 5.74
C ARG A 124 -15.07 9.08 6.53
N THR A 125 -13.93 9.43 5.96
CA THR A 125 -12.84 10.11 6.68
C THR A 125 -12.75 11.58 6.35
N TYR A 126 -13.11 11.96 5.11
CA TYR A 126 -12.93 13.30 4.57
C TYR A 126 -14.25 13.89 4.09
N ASP A 127 -14.29 15.22 4.00
CA ASP A 127 -15.42 15.94 3.43
C ASP A 127 -15.63 15.57 1.96
N SER A 128 -16.86 15.70 1.47
CA SER A 128 -17.24 15.36 0.08
C SER A 128 -16.55 16.22 -1.00
N ASP A 129 -16.01 17.37 -0.63
CA ASP A 129 -15.26 18.28 -1.50
C ASP A 129 -13.74 18.06 -1.51
N VAL A 130 -13.25 17.03 -0.80
CA VAL A 130 -11.83 16.72 -0.75
C VAL A 130 -11.26 16.49 -2.14
N LYS A 131 -10.12 17.13 -2.41
CA LYS A 131 -9.40 16.99 -3.68
C LYS A 131 -8.46 15.80 -3.62
N ILE A 132 -8.55 14.91 -4.59
CA ILE A 132 -7.77 13.68 -4.64
C ILE A 132 -6.74 13.74 -5.77
N TYR A 133 -5.49 13.45 -5.47
CA TYR A 133 -4.45 13.22 -6.46
C TYR A 133 -4.06 11.74 -6.47
N LEU A 134 -4.40 11.04 -7.56
CA LEU A 134 -4.04 9.64 -7.78
C LEU A 134 -2.74 9.57 -8.59
N ILE A 135 -1.69 9.06 -7.97
CA ILE A 135 -0.33 8.98 -8.52
C ILE A 135 -0.01 7.52 -8.82
N GLY A 136 0.49 7.22 -10.01
CA GLY A 136 0.91 5.87 -10.37
C GLY A 136 1.53 5.77 -11.76
N ASP A 137 1.88 4.57 -12.18
CA ASP A 137 2.61 4.28 -13.43
C ASP A 137 1.75 4.32 -14.72
N GLY A 138 0.45 4.48 -14.58
CA GLY A 138 -0.50 4.49 -15.70
C GLY A 138 -1.17 3.15 -15.97
N GLY A 139 -0.99 2.16 -15.13
CA GLY A 139 -1.65 0.86 -15.18
C GLY A 139 -3.17 0.99 -15.31
N LYS A 140 -3.79 0.11 -16.09
CA LYS A 140 -5.25 0.16 -16.33
C LYS A 140 -6.06 0.08 -15.03
N TRP A 141 -5.62 -0.74 -14.09
CA TRP A 141 -6.29 -0.89 -12.80
C TRP A 141 -6.18 0.37 -11.94
N ILE A 142 -5.06 1.11 -12.03
CA ILE A 142 -4.87 2.40 -11.34
C ILE A 142 -5.82 3.44 -11.92
N LYS A 143 -5.85 3.58 -13.24
CA LYS A 143 -6.75 4.51 -13.93
C LYS A 143 -8.23 4.23 -13.69
N ALA A 144 -8.61 2.97 -13.45
CA ALA A 144 -9.98 2.62 -13.07
C ALA A 144 -10.44 3.28 -11.75
N GLY A 145 -9.50 3.78 -10.93
CA GLY A 145 -9.83 4.60 -9.77
C GLY A 145 -10.50 5.93 -10.11
N LEU A 146 -10.21 6.50 -11.28
CA LEU A 146 -10.83 7.76 -11.74
C LEU A 146 -12.33 7.64 -12.00
N ASP A 147 -12.81 6.43 -12.32
CA ASP A 147 -14.24 6.19 -12.54
C ASP A 147 -15.02 6.01 -11.22
N ILE A 148 -14.33 5.90 -10.09
CA ILE A 148 -14.91 5.59 -8.78
C ILE A 148 -14.69 6.71 -7.76
N LEU A 149 -13.58 7.44 -7.88
CA LEU A 149 -13.19 8.49 -6.95
C LEU A 149 -13.61 9.85 -7.51
N ASP A 150 -14.53 10.53 -6.81
CA ASP A 150 -14.93 11.90 -7.15
C ASP A 150 -13.79 12.90 -6.90
N ASN A 151 -13.78 14.02 -7.62
CA ASN A 151 -12.75 15.08 -7.51
C ASN A 151 -11.31 14.58 -7.64
N CYS A 152 -11.10 13.49 -8.42
CA CYS A 152 -9.83 12.83 -8.56
C CYS A 152 -9.07 13.28 -9.81
N THR A 153 -7.82 13.69 -9.64
CA THR A 153 -6.89 14.04 -10.73
C THR A 153 -5.76 13.02 -10.78
N TYR A 154 -5.54 12.41 -11.95
CA TYR A 154 -4.45 11.47 -12.15
C TYR A 154 -3.13 12.20 -12.41
N ILE A 155 -2.05 11.73 -11.77
CA ILE A 155 -0.67 12.20 -11.99
C ILE A 155 0.19 10.99 -12.33
N LEU A 156 0.88 11.05 -13.47
CA LEU A 156 1.88 10.03 -13.81
C LEU A 156 3.07 10.15 -12.85
N ASP A 157 3.44 9.02 -12.25
CA ASP A 157 4.60 8.97 -11.36
C ASP A 157 5.89 9.41 -12.07
N ARG A 158 6.67 10.24 -11.39
CA ARG A 158 7.89 10.84 -11.93
C ARG A 158 8.93 9.80 -12.34
N PHE A 159 9.08 8.72 -11.59
CA PHE A 159 10.04 7.67 -11.92
C PHE A 159 9.69 7.01 -13.26
N HIS A 160 8.41 6.68 -13.47
CA HIS A 160 7.92 6.09 -14.71
C HIS A 160 7.97 7.09 -15.87
N LEU A 161 7.65 8.36 -15.62
CA LEU A 161 7.82 9.41 -16.62
C LEU A 161 9.27 9.53 -17.08
N GLU A 162 10.24 9.58 -16.16
CA GLU A 162 11.66 9.63 -16.51
C GLU A 162 12.12 8.37 -17.25
N ARG A 163 11.59 7.20 -16.89
CA ARG A 163 11.85 5.94 -17.60
C ARG A 163 11.35 6.00 -19.04
N TYR A 164 10.13 6.47 -19.28
CA TYR A 164 9.60 6.65 -20.64
C TYR A 164 10.40 7.66 -21.45
N ILE A 165 10.77 8.78 -20.87
CA ILE A 165 11.63 9.78 -21.53
C ILE A 165 12.98 9.17 -21.96
N ARG A 166 13.60 8.36 -21.12
CA ARG A 166 14.85 7.64 -21.47
C ARG A 166 14.68 6.63 -22.59
N GLN A 167 13.52 6.02 -22.72
CA GLN A 167 13.22 5.06 -23.80
C GLN A 167 13.07 5.74 -25.18
N ILE A 168 12.59 7.00 -25.20
CA ILE A 168 12.44 7.78 -26.44
C ILE A 168 13.78 8.14 -27.09
N GLY A 169 14.88 8.05 -26.36
CA GLY A 169 16.24 8.29 -26.84
C GLY A 169 16.91 9.48 -26.18
N LYS A 170 18.22 9.37 -26.01
CA LYS A 170 19.04 10.38 -25.32
C LYS A 170 19.02 11.76 -25.98
N GLU A 171 18.84 11.84 -27.28
CA GLU A 171 18.84 13.09 -28.05
C GLU A 171 17.61 13.94 -27.76
N ASN A 172 16.47 13.31 -27.50
CA ASN A 172 15.20 13.99 -27.22
C ASN A 172 15.00 14.37 -25.74
N ILE A 173 15.81 13.84 -24.82
CA ILE A 173 15.64 14.07 -23.37
C ILE A 173 15.76 15.56 -23.02
N LYS A 174 16.67 16.30 -23.65
CA LYS A 174 16.87 17.73 -23.38
C LYS A 174 15.70 18.60 -23.82
N VAL A 175 15.01 18.21 -24.88
CA VAL A 175 13.82 18.91 -25.40
C VAL A 175 12.62 18.67 -24.50
N ILE A 176 12.38 17.41 -24.13
CA ILE A 176 11.21 17.01 -23.32
C ILE A 176 11.29 17.54 -21.87
N LYS A 177 12.49 17.65 -21.29
CA LYS A 177 12.67 18.21 -19.93
C LYS A 177 12.47 19.73 -19.81
N ARG A 178 12.28 20.44 -20.93
CA ARG A 178 12.03 21.89 -20.96
C ARG A 178 10.54 22.26 -21.06
N ILE A 179 9.69 21.27 -21.25
CA ILE A 179 8.23 21.37 -21.23
C ILE A 179 7.73 21.06 -19.83
#